data_5e341b0fdb645a6721722014c5f185ed
#
_entry.id   5e341b0fdb645a6721722014c5f185ed
#
_cell.length_a   1.000
_cell.length_b   1.000
_cell.length_c   1.000
_cell.angle_alpha   90.00
_cell.angle_beta   90.00
_cell.angle_gamma   90.00
#
_symmetry.space_group_name_H-M   'P 1'
#
loop_
_entity.id
_entity.type
_entity.pdbx_description
1 polymer ?
#
loop_
_entity_poly.entity_id
_entity_poly.type
_entity_poly.pdbx_seq_one_letter_code
_entity_poly.pdbx_strand_id
1 'polypeptide(L)'
;MATTVTDTIRKNLVDLFLNQVTTSSDSNQFYIGIGKSDVYDATDTTVSPQRRDREEQDHRNNLQSIKKVEASSFVIPRKNWSSGREYSAYSDSFVGIPTNEYYVITDINEVFICLKAAKNASGVVQNSTVKPEVPAGKDRNKPFQLSDGYVWKFLYGLSAGRANSFLSANFVPVELVTKDSSSSNAFELQQLLVQNPTIGGQILGIEMESNGAGYSSTPTVTIRGNGSAGAATATLSGGAVVKVEMNNESAGFGSGYDYASVLFSGGSPSKPAKARAIIGPRAGIGFDPRDDLKASSIMLNIKPDGTVTNTFIVGNDFRQISLLKSPKFSDSSVAGGFFKGTSSKVMRSMKAQTTTAAATLTIGREITDGSTPKIKAYIDDIIDSSIFYHQNDSSGFGVFANSASISDGINSITIDSGDIKPQVDPYSGELLYVENRARILRDAAQQEDIKVIVTV
;
A
#
# COMPACT_ATOMS: atom_id res chain seq x y z
N MET A 1 31.19 -3.54 -6.94
CA MET A 1 30.36 -4.75 -6.89
C MET A 1 28.94 -4.36 -7.26
N ALA A 2 28.35 -5.03 -8.23
CA ALA A 2 26.92 -4.89 -8.49
C ALA A 2 26.18 -5.85 -7.56
N THR A 3 25.30 -5.33 -6.69
CA THR A 3 24.49 -6.13 -5.78
C THR A 3 23.03 -6.07 -6.20
N THR A 4 22.33 -7.19 -6.14
CA THR A 4 20.92 -7.27 -6.46
C THR A 4 20.13 -7.69 -5.23
N VAL A 5 19.14 -6.88 -4.83
CA VAL A 5 18.15 -7.27 -3.82
C VAL A 5 17.03 -8.01 -4.54
N THR A 6 16.79 -9.26 -4.19
CA THR A 6 15.76 -10.10 -4.80
C THR A 6 14.36 -9.70 -4.32
N ASP A 7 13.33 -9.95 -5.13
CA ASP A 7 11.93 -9.73 -4.74
C ASP A 7 11.54 -10.54 -3.50
N THR A 8 12.13 -11.72 -3.32
CA THR A 8 11.96 -12.56 -2.12
C THR A 8 12.36 -11.83 -0.85
N ILE A 9 13.52 -11.12 -0.85
CA ILE A 9 13.94 -10.33 0.32
C ILE A 9 12.95 -9.20 0.58
N ARG A 10 12.52 -8.47 -0.46
CA ARG A 10 11.54 -7.39 -0.31
C ARG A 10 10.24 -7.90 0.27
N LYS A 11 9.67 -8.97 -0.28
CA LYS A 11 8.47 -9.60 0.26
C LYS A 11 8.65 -10.03 1.73
N ASN A 12 9.76 -10.67 2.07
CA ASN A 12 10.02 -11.12 3.43
C ASN A 12 10.15 -9.95 4.41
N LEU A 13 10.73 -8.82 4.01
CA LEU A 13 10.78 -7.62 4.85
C LEU A 13 9.38 -7.06 5.10
N VAL A 14 8.53 -7.03 4.07
CA VAL A 14 7.13 -6.61 4.21
C VAL A 14 6.35 -7.61 5.07
N ASP A 15 6.56 -8.92 4.91
CA ASP A 15 5.95 -9.96 5.77
C ASP A 15 6.34 -9.78 7.23
N LEU A 16 7.62 -9.53 7.52
CA LEU A 16 8.09 -9.28 8.88
C LEU A 16 7.43 -8.04 9.49
N PHE A 17 7.34 -6.96 8.73
CA PHE A 17 6.69 -5.75 9.19
C PHE A 17 5.17 -5.96 9.38
N LEU A 18 4.50 -6.61 8.44
CA LEU A 18 3.09 -6.95 8.54
C LEU A 18 2.82 -7.82 9.78
N ASN A 19 3.66 -8.81 10.02
CA ASN A 19 3.57 -9.66 11.22
C ASN A 19 3.74 -8.86 12.51
N GLN A 20 4.64 -7.87 12.54
CA GLN A 20 4.77 -6.97 13.68
C GLN A 20 3.50 -6.16 13.91
N VAL A 21 2.89 -5.63 12.85
CA VAL A 21 1.65 -4.84 12.95
C VAL A 21 0.46 -5.69 13.39
N THR A 22 0.37 -6.93 12.91
CA THR A 22 -0.77 -7.83 13.20
C THR A 22 -0.62 -8.62 14.49
N THR A 23 0.61 -8.87 14.94
CA THR A 23 0.87 -9.58 16.21
C THR A 23 0.73 -8.62 17.37
N SER A 24 -0.40 -8.70 18.07
CA SER A 24 -0.68 -7.87 19.25
C SER A 24 0.17 -8.33 20.42
N SER A 25 1.20 -7.54 20.76
CA SER A 25 1.92 -7.63 22.04
C SER A 25 1.98 -6.25 22.68
N ASP A 26 2.21 -6.19 24.00
CA ASP A 26 2.26 -4.92 24.72
C ASP A 26 3.31 -3.95 24.18
N SER A 27 4.45 -4.48 23.71
CA SER A 27 5.56 -3.72 23.14
C SER A 27 5.51 -3.59 21.61
N ASN A 28 4.40 -3.92 20.97
CA ASN A 28 4.31 -3.94 19.51
C ASN A 28 2.97 -3.40 19.01
N GLN A 29 2.64 -2.18 19.44
CA GLN A 29 1.41 -1.49 19.06
C GLN A 29 1.73 -0.37 18.06
N PHE A 30 1.02 -0.33 16.95
CA PHE A 30 1.22 0.68 15.91
C PHE A 30 0.06 1.67 15.89
N TYR A 31 0.42 2.95 15.80
CA TYR A 31 -0.53 4.07 15.78
C TYR A 31 -0.21 4.98 14.60
N ILE A 32 -1.24 5.49 13.97
CA ILE A 32 -1.13 6.63 13.07
C ILE A 32 -1.45 7.89 13.89
N GLY A 33 -0.52 8.85 13.86
CA GLY A 33 -0.66 10.14 14.50
C GLY A 33 -0.97 11.24 13.51
N ILE A 34 -1.69 12.26 13.96
CA ILE A 34 -1.89 13.53 13.26
C ILE A 34 -1.27 14.66 14.07
N GLY A 35 -0.67 15.61 13.38
CA GLY A 35 -0.02 16.76 14.00
C GLY A 35 -0.26 18.05 13.23
N LYS A 36 -0.13 19.16 13.93
CA LYS A 36 -0.24 20.50 13.36
C LYS A 36 1.13 21.16 13.40
N SER A 37 1.84 21.11 12.28
CA SER A 37 3.07 21.90 12.13
C SER A 37 2.78 23.40 12.14
N ASP A 38 3.81 24.19 12.37
CA ASP A 38 3.74 25.65 12.23
C ASP A 38 3.18 26.05 10.87
N VAL A 39 2.59 27.23 10.86
CA VAL A 39 1.82 27.78 9.76
C VAL A 39 2.57 27.67 8.43
N TYR A 40 2.11 26.73 7.58
CA TYR A 40 2.25 26.94 6.15
C TYR A 40 1.18 27.99 5.77
N ASP A 41 1.57 29.04 5.10
CA ASP A 41 0.60 29.94 4.46
C ASP A 41 -0.31 29.08 3.55
N ALA A 42 -1.56 29.50 3.35
CA ALA A 42 -2.50 28.78 2.47
C ALA A 42 -1.98 28.59 1.03
N THR A 43 -0.93 29.33 0.67
CA THR A 43 -0.21 29.26 -0.62
C THR A 43 1.09 28.43 -0.57
N ASP A 44 1.52 27.96 0.61
CA ASP A 44 2.78 27.22 0.72
C ASP A 44 2.68 25.83 0.15
N THR A 45 3.68 25.52 -0.69
CA THR A 45 3.94 24.14 -1.10
C THR A 45 4.38 23.35 0.12
N THR A 46 3.85 22.14 0.24
CA THR A 46 4.21 21.18 1.29
C THR A 46 5.72 21.04 1.38
N VAL A 47 6.32 21.42 2.52
CA VAL A 47 7.77 21.29 2.74
C VAL A 47 8.11 19.83 2.98
N SER A 48 9.01 19.27 2.18
CA SER A 48 9.54 17.94 2.44
C SER A 48 10.40 17.93 3.71
N PRO A 49 10.32 16.91 4.57
CA PRO A 49 11.17 16.76 5.74
C PRO A 49 12.65 16.78 5.33
N GLN A 50 13.43 17.73 5.90
CA GLN A 50 14.82 17.92 5.47
C GLN A 50 15.86 17.37 6.45
N ARG A 51 15.51 17.24 7.72
CA ARG A 51 16.42 16.76 8.78
C ARG A 51 15.67 15.85 9.73
N ARG A 52 16.07 14.60 9.79
CA ARG A 52 15.39 13.54 10.52
C ARG A 52 15.16 13.88 12.00
N ASP A 53 16.20 14.24 12.73
CA ASP A 53 16.10 14.44 14.19
C ASP A 53 15.26 15.68 14.55
N ARG A 54 15.39 16.76 13.79
CA ARG A 54 14.60 17.97 13.99
C ARG A 54 13.13 17.73 13.64
N GLU A 55 12.86 17.08 12.53
CA GLU A 55 11.48 16.74 12.10
C GLU A 55 10.78 15.85 13.12
N GLU A 56 11.51 14.91 13.72
CA GLU A 56 10.97 14.07 14.79
C GLU A 56 10.58 14.90 16.01
N GLN A 57 11.45 15.83 16.45
CA GLN A 57 11.15 16.70 17.57
C GLN A 57 9.98 17.64 17.28
N ASP A 58 9.99 18.29 16.12
CA ASP A 58 8.90 19.17 15.69
C ASP A 58 7.57 18.41 15.63
N HIS A 59 7.57 17.20 15.05
CA HIS A 59 6.37 16.39 14.99
C HIS A 59 5.85 16.01 16.38
N ARG A 60 6.74 15.62 17.30
CA ARG A 60 6.36 15.24 18.68
C ARG A 60 5.78 16.44 19.46
N ASN A 61 6.32 17.64 19.24
CA ASN A 61 5.79 18.88 19.81
C ASN A 61 4.39 19.23 19.27
N ASN A 62 4.19 18.97 17.97
CA ASN A 62 2.96 19.31 17.24
C ASN A 62 1.92 18.17 17.21
N LEU A 63 2.23 17.01 17.80
CA LEU A 63 1.38 15.82 17.75
C LEU A 63 0.08 16.08 18.53
N GLN A 64 -1.05 15.97 17.85
CA GLN A 64 -2.37 16.26 18.40
C GLN A 64 -3.07 15.01 18.91
N SER A 65 -3.09 13.96 18.09
CA SER A 65 -3.83 12.73 18.39
C SER A 65 -3.17 11.53 17.74
N ILE A 66 -3.40 10.36 18.34
CA ILE A 66 -2.99 9.07 17.80
C ILE A 66 -4.18 8.11 17.76
N LYS A 67 -4.21 7.26 16.74
CA LYS A 67 -5.18 6.16 16.61
C LYS A 67 -4.47 4.88 16.22
N LYS A 68 -4.81 3.79 16.91
CA LYS A 68 -4.26 2.46 16.63
C LYS A 68 -4.57 2.03 15.21
N VAL A 69 -3.60 1.42 14.52
CA VAL A 69 -3.80 0.81 13.20
C VAL A 69 -4.88 -0.25 13.30
N GLU A 70 -5.94 -0.09 12.52
CA GLU A 70 -7.13 -0.97 12.54
C GLU A 70 -6.97 -2.14 11.60
N ALA A 71 -6.32 -1.91 10.46
CA ALA A 71 -6.15 -2.91 9.44
C ALA A 71 -4.86 -2.68 8.64
N SER A 72 -4.31 -3.77 8.13
CA SER A 72 -3.11 -3.77 7.28
C SER A 72 -3.23 -4.81 6.17
N SER A 73 -2.59 -4.54 5.03
CA SER A 73 -2.56 -5.46 3.90
C SER A 73 -1.34 -5.21 3.03
N PHE A 74 -0.81 -6.27 2.39
CA PHE A 74 0.01 -6.08 1.21
C PHE A 74 -0.75 -5.31 0.14
N VAL A 75 -0.06 -4.46 -0.59
CA VAL A 75 -0.62 -3.74 -1.74
C VAL A 75 0.36 -3.73 -2.91
N ILE A 76 -0.20 -3.64 -4.10
CA ILE A 76 0.50 -3.51 -5.37
C ILE A 76 0.02 -2.25 -6.10
N PRO A 77 0.80 -1.66 -7.01
CA PRO A 77 0.33 -0.55 -7.84
C PRO A 77 -0.97 -0.89 -8.58
N ARG A 78 -1.91 0.03 -8.60
CA ARG A 78 -3.19 -0.16 -9.29
C ARG A 78 -3.03 0.02 -10.80
N LYS A 79 -3.40 -1.00 -11.55
CA LYS A 79 -3.44 -1.02 -13.02
C LYS A 79 -4.87 -1.37 -13.44
N ASN A 80 -5.64 -0.36 -13.81
CA ASN A 80 -7.01 -0.59 -14.27
C ASN A 80 -7.01 -1.12 -15.70
N TRP A 81 -7.82 -2.14 -15.98
CA TRP A 81 -8.07 -2.49 -17.35
C TRP A 81 -8.85 -1.38 -18.07
N SER A 82 -8.47 -1.10 -19.29
CA SER A 82 -9.22 -0.21 -20.21
C SER A 82 -9.11 -0.70 -21.63
N SER A 83 -10.21 -0.60 -22.37
CA SER A 83 -10.25 -0.96 -23.79
C SER A 83 -9.34 -0.05 -24.63
N GLY A 84 -8.68 -0.64 -25.60
CA GLY A 84 -7.81 0.09 -26.51
C GLY A 84 -6.38 0.28 -26.00
N ARG A 85 -5.98 -0.38 -24.90
CA ARG A 85 -4.60 -0.37 -24.37
C ARG A 85 -3.86 -1.66 -24.68
N GLU A 86 -2.55 -1.55 -24.80
CA GLU A 86 -1.64 -2.69 -24.84
C GLU A 86 -1.28 -3.11 -23.42
N TYR A 87 -1.26 -4.42 -23.17
CA TYR A 87 -0.79 -5.02 -21.91
C TYR A 87 0.37 -5.96 -22.19
N SER A 88 1.33 -5.97 -21.29
CA SER A 88 2.48 -6.89 -21.38
C SER A 88 2.07 -8.29 -20.89
N ALA A 89 2.66 -9.32 -21.46
CA ALA A 89 2.60 -10.63 -20.84
C ALA A 89 3.52 -10.70 -19.61
N TYR A 90 3.22 -11.58 -18.66
CA TYR A 90 4.11 -11.92 -17.56
C TYR A 90 5.49 -12.32 -18.09
N SER A 91 6.54 -11.86 -17.42
CA SER A 91 7.92 -12.29 -17.68
C SER A 91 8.66 -12.58 -16.39
N ASP A 92 9.45 -13.65 -16.38
CA ASP A 92 10.34 -14.03 -15.30
C ASP A 92 11.54 -13.08 -15.13
N SER A 93 11.72 -12.14 -16.07
CA SER A 93 12.72 -11.07 -16.00
C SER A 93 12.24 -9.83 -15.24
N PHE A 94 10.96 -9.73 -14.90
CA PHE A 94 10.43 -8.59 -14.14
C PHE A 94 10.90 -8.64 -12.70
N VAL A 95 11.43 -7.53 -12.20
CA VAL A 95 11.94 -7.39 -10.84
C VAL A 95 11.46 -6.08 -10.21
N GLY A 96 11.30 -6.10 -8.89
CA GLY A 96 10.89 -4.93 -8.12
C GLY A 96 9.44 -4.53 -8.32
N ILE A 97 9.14 -3.27 -8.03
CA ILE A 97 7.79 -2.72 -8.16
C ILE A 97 7.37 -2.77 -9.63
N PRO A 98 6.19 -3.36 -9.96
CA PRO A 98 5.78 -3.52 -11.35
C PRO A 98 5.59 -2.17 -12.06
N THR A 99 6.43 -1.92 -13.05
CA THR A 99 6.26 -0.80 -13.99
C THR A 99 5.49 -1.22 -15.23
N ASN A 100 5.64 -2.49 -15.65
CA ASN A 100 4.92 -3.08 -16.77
C ASN A 100 3.47 -3.42 -16.39
N GLU A 101 2.55 -3.25 -17.31
CA GLU A 101 1.14 -3.55 -17.10
C GLU A 101 0.85 -5.00 -17.54
N TYR A 102 1.33 -5.98 -16.77
CA TYR A 102 1.10 -7.41 -16.99
C TYR A 102 -0.01 -7.99 -16.09
N TYR A 103 -0.63 -7.16 -15.26
CA TYR A 103 -1.83 -7.48 -14.52
C TYR A 103 -2.78 -6.29 -14.52
N VAL A 104 -4.04 -6.54 -14.30
CA VAL A 104 -5.07 -5.52 -14.24
C VAL A 104 -6.09 -5.81 -13.15
N ILE A 105 -6.73 -4.76 -12.66
CA ILE A 105 -7.98 -4.85 -11.91
C ILE A 105 -9.13 -4.35 -12.78
N THR A 106 -10.25 -5.06 -12.76
CA THR A 106 -11.47 -4.68 -13.47
C THR A 106 -12.40 -3.84 -12.60
N ASP A 107 -13.43 -3.28 -13.20
CA ASP A 107 -14.47 -2.49 -12.54
C ASP A 107 -15.30 -3.27 -11.51
N ILE A 108 -15.30 -4.59 -11.58
CA ILE A 108 -15.91 -5.49 -10.59
C ILE A 108 -14.93 -5.96 -9.50
N ASN A 109 -13.77 -5.30 -9.40
CA ASN A 109 -12.71 -5.60 -8.43
C ASN A 109 -12.12 -7.02 -8.53
N GLU A 110 -12.07 -7.59 -9.72
CA GLU A 110 -11.36 -8.83 -9.99
C GLU A 110 -9.97 -8.53 -10.59
N VAL A 111 -8.95 -9.27 -10.14
CA VAL A 111 -7.56 -9.11 -10.56
C VAL A 111 -7.17 -10.27 -11.47
N PHE A 112 -6.62 -9.90 -12.64
CA PHE A 112 -6.16 -10.83 -13.66
C PHE A 112 -4.70 -10.58 -14.01
N ILE A 113 -3.96 -11.66 -14.28
CA ILE A 113 -2.61 -11.61 -14.82
C ILE A 113 -2.64 -11.96 -16.32
N CYS A 114 -1.91 -11.18 -17.12
CA CYS A 114 -1.78 -11.42 -18.55
C CYS A 114 -0.66 -12.45 -18.79
N LEU A 115 -0.99 -13.59 -19.36
CA LEU A 115 -0.01 -14.63 -19.71
C LEU A 115 0.44 -14.54 -21.17
N LYS A 116 -0.38 -13.91 -22.03
CA LYS A 116 -0.03 -13.72 -23.45
C LYS A 116 -0.68 -12.43 -23.96
N ALA A 117 0.14 -11.54 -24.51
CA ALA A 117 -0.35 -10.39 -25.27
C ALA A 117 -0.73 -10.83 -26.69
N ALA A 118 -1.84 -10.30 -27.21
CA ALA A 118 -2.25 -10.54 -28.58
C ALA A 118 -1.22 -9.94 -29.56
N LYS A 119 -0.88 -10.68 -30.61
CA LYS A 119 0.03 -10.23 -31.67
C LYS A 119 -0.59 -10.51 -33.03
N ASN A 120 -0.43 -9.57 -33.95
CA ASN A 120 -0.82 -9.77 -35.35
C ASN A 120 0.12 -10.75 -36.08
N ALA A 121 -0.15 -10.99 -37.36
CA ALA A 121 0.64 -11.87 -38.21
C ALA A 121 2.12 -11.43 -38.38
N SER A 122 2.41 -10.16 -38.15
CA SER A 122 3.78 -9.60 -38.20
C SER A 122 4.46 -9.59 -36.82
N GLY A 123 3.84 -10.14 -35.76
CA GLY A 123 4.38 -10.19 -34.41
C GLY A 123 4.21 -8.89 -33.58
N VAL A 124 3.48 -7.90 -34.12
CA VAL A 124 3.23 -6.62 -33.42
C VAL A 124 2.10 -6.81 -32.41
N VAL A 125 2.33 -6.33 -31.20
CA VAL A 125 1.33 -6.37 -30.11
C VAL A 125 0.10 -5.57 -30.53
N GLN A 126 -1.06 -6.08 -30.20
CA GLN A 126 -2.37 -5.48 -30.48
C GLN A 126 -3.02 -5.00 -29.20
N ASN A 127 -3.85 -3.99 -29.29
CA ASN A 127 -4.60 -3.48 -28.15
C ASN A 127 -5.60 -4.51 -27.62
N SER A 128 -5.75 -4.59 -26.31
CA SER A 128 -6.84 -5.33 -25.68
C SER A 128 -8.15 -4.56 -25.83
N THR A 129 -9.17 -5.22 -26.32
CA THR A 129 -10.50 -4.62 -26.57
C THR A 129 -11.62 -5.34 -25.80
N VAL A 130 -11.31 -6.51 -25.23
CA VAL A 130 -12.27 -7.32 -24.48
C VAL A 130 -11.84 -7.38 -23.01
N LYS A 131 -12.73 -6.93 -22.11
CA LYS A 131 -12.47 -6.93 -20.67
C LYS A 131 -12.23 -8.35 -20.15
N PRO A 132 -11.16 -8.58 -19.36
CA PRO A 132 -10.96 -9.86 -18.71
C PRO A 132 -12.13 -10.21 -17.80
N GLU A 133 -12.74 -11.33 -18.08
CA GLU A 133 -13.79 -11.95 -17.29
C GLU A 133 -13.72 -13.45 -17.54
N VAL A 134 -13.82 -14.25 -16.47
CA VAL A 134 -13.80 -15.71 -16.64
C VAL A 134 -15.03 -16.16 -17.42
N PRO A 135 -14.86 -16.78 -18.61
CA PRO A 135 -16.01 -17.18 -19.42
C PRO A 135 -16.91 -18.17 -18.69
N ALA A 136 -18.22 -18.06 -18.91
CA ALA A 136 -19.20 -18.95 -18.27
C ALA A 136 -18.86 -20.43 -18.50
N GLY A 137 -18.87 -21.20 -17.42
CA GLY A 137 -18.55 -22.65 -17.44
C GLY A 137 -17.05 -22.98 -17.52
N LYS A 138 -16.15 -22.00 -17.47
CA LYS A 138 -14.70 -22.23 -17.38
C LYS A 138 -14.23 -22.24 -15.91
N ASP A 139 -13.18 -23.04 -15.67
CA ASP A 139 -12.54 -23.08 -14.36
C ASP A 139 -11.76 -21.79 -14.12
N ARG A 140 -11.98 -21.12 -12.99
CA ARG A 140 -11.27 -19.89 -12.60
C ARG A 140 -9.76 -20.09 -12.43
N ASN A 141 -9.32 -21.30 -12.14
CA ASN A 141 -7.88 -21.63 -11.96
C ASN A 141 -7.14 -21.81 -13.28
N LYS A 142 -7.81 -21.83 -14.42
CA LYS A 142 -7.18 -22.03 -15.74
C LYS A 142 -7.08 -20.73 -16.49
N PRO A 143 -6.00 -20.54 -17.27
CA PRO A 143 -5.94 -19.46 -18.25
C PRO A 143 -7.08 -19.59 -19.28
N PHE A 144 -7.49 -18.46 -19.83
CA PHE A 144 -8.48 -18.38 -20.91
C PHE A 144 -8.11 -17.32 -21.92
N GLN A 145 -8.38 -17.60 -23.19
CA GLN A 145 -8.19 -16.66 -24.28
C GLN A 145 -9.48 -15.90 -24.55
N LEU A 146 -9.36 -14.59 -24.77
CA LEU A 146 -10.45 -13.74 -25.20
C LEU A 146 -10.42 -13.54 -26.71
N SER A 147 -11.51 -13.03 -27.28
CA SER A 147 -11.65 -12.86 -28.75
C SER A 147 -10.67 -11.84 -29.34
N ASP A 148 -10.10 -10.95 -28.54
CA ASP A 148 -9.02 -10.05 -28.93
C ASP A 148 -7.63 -10.71 -28.98
N GLY A 149 -7.52 -12.00 -28.60
CA GLY A 149 -6.29 -12.78 -28.64
C GLY A 149 -5.44 -12.74 -27.38
N TYR A 150 -5.78 -11.92 -26.41
CA TYR A 150 -5.13 -11.92 -25.09
C TYR A 150 -5.48 -13.18 -24.29
N VAL A 151 -4.49 -13.69 -23.55
CA VAL A 151 -4.70 -14.80 -22.58
C VAL A 151 -4.53 -14.25 -21.18
N TRP A 152 -5.57 -14.39 -20.40
CA TRP A 152 -5.61 -13.94 -19.00
C TRP A 152 -5.79 -15.14 -18.06
N LYS A 153 -5.35 -14.96 -16.82
CA LYS A 153 -5.67 -15.86 -15.71
C LYS A 153 -6.21 -15.04 -14.56
N PHE A 154 -7.34 -15.47 -14.00
CA PHE A 154 -7.88 -14.91 -12.77
C PHE A 154 -6.98 -15.24 -11.59
N LEU A 155 -6.74 -14.29 -10.70
CA LEU A 155 -5.99 -14.50 -9.46
C LEU A 155 -6.89 -14.42 -8.23
N TYR A 156 -7.60 -13.32 -8.07
CA TYR A 156 -8.51 -13.11 -6.93
C TYR A 156 -9.50 -11.97 -7.20
N GLY A 157 -10.56 -11.94 -6.39
CA GLY A 157 -11.50 -10.82 -6.32
C GLY A 157 -11.48 -10.17 -4.94
N LEU A 158 -11.85 -8.89 -4.87
CA LEU A 158 -11.92 -8.15 -3.63
C LEU A 158 -13.34 -8.12 -3.08
N SER A 159 -13.52 -8.50 -1.82
CA SER A 159 -14.77 -8.24 -1.10
C SER A 159 -14.97 -6.72 -0.92
N ALA A 160 -16.22 -6.28 -0.75
CA ALA A 160 -16.55 -4.88 -0.51
C ALA A 160 -15.81 -4.31 0.72
N GLY A 161 -15.70 -5.08 1.79
CA GLY A 161 -14.98 -4.67 3.00
C GLY A 161 -13.49 -4.47 2.75
N ARG A 162 -12.86 -5.39 2.01
CA ARG A 162 -11.45 -5.30 1.67
C ARG A 162 -11.15 -4.15 0.70
N ALA A 163 -12.02 -3.97 -0.30
CA ALA A 163 -11.93 -2.84 -1.22
C ALA A 163 -12.07 -1.51 -0.46
N ASN A 164 -13.05 -1.39 0.44
CA ASN A 164 -13.24 -0.18 1.24
C ASN A 164 -12.04 0.14 2.14
N SER A 165 -11.39 -0.87 2.72
CA SER A 165 -10.24 -0.67 3.60
C SER A 165 -8.93 -0.39 2.86
N PHE A 166 -8.69 -1.03 1.71
CA PHE A 166 -7.35 -1.04 1.12
C PHE A 166 -7.27 -0.67 -0.38
N LEU A 167 -8.40 -0.64 -1.10
CA LEU A 167 -8.36 -0.16 -2.48
C LEU A 167 -8.26 1.37 -2.49
N SER A 168 -7.30 1.89 -3.26
CA SER A 168 -7.12 3.33 -3.43
C SER A 168 -7.00 3.68 -4.92
N ALA A 169 -6.83 4.97 -5.23
CA ALA A 169 -6.56 5.40 -6.59
C ALA A 169 -5.30 4.77 -7.18
N ASN A 170 -4.30 4.51 -6.34
CA ASN A 170 -2.96 4.10 -6.77
C ASN A 170 -2.58 2.67 -6.39
N PHE A 171 -3.33 2.00 -5.48
CA PHE A 171 -2.96 0.70 -4.94
C PHE A 171 -4.14 -0.26 -4.86
N VAL A 172 -3.84 -1.56 -5.04
CA VAL A 172 -4.75 -2.69 -4.92
C VAL A 172 -4.25 -3.62 -3.83
N PRO A 173 -5.09 -4.05 -2.87
CA PRO A 173 -4.69 -5.03 -1.87
C PRO A 173 -4.49 -6.41 -2.49
N VAL A 174 -3.49 -7.13 -1.97
CA VAL A 174 -3.17 -8.51 -2.34
C VAL A 174 -2.89 -9.33 -1.10
N GLU A 175 -3.29 -10.60 -1.09
CA GLU A 175 -3.00 -11.51 0.01
C GLU A 175 -2.80 -12.94 -0.47
N LEU A 176 -2.14 -13.73 0.37
CA LEU A 176 -2.20 -15.17 0.33
C LEU A 176 -3.27 -15.63 1.32
N VAL A 177 -4.26 -16.36 0.85
CA VAL A 177 -5.26 -16.98 1.73
C VAL A 177 -4.66 -18.19 2.38
N THR A 178 -4.51 -18.16 3.71
CA THR A 178 -3.95 -19.25 4.52
C THR A 178 -5.00 -19.96 5.36
N LYS A 179 -6.21 -19.41 5.43
CA LYS A 179 -7.35 -20.01 6.13
C LYS A 179 -7.82 -21.26 5.38
N ASP A 180 -8.34 -22.21 6.12
CA ASP A 180 -9.02 -23.33 5.50
C ASP A 180 -10.36 -22.89 4.86
N SER A 181 -10.92 -23.74 3.99
CA SER A 181 -12.13 -23.42 3.26
C SER A 181 -13.36 -23.21 4.17
N SER A 182 -13.38 -23.81 5.37
CA SER A 182 -14.49 -23.68 6.31
C SER A 182 -14.53 -22.31 7.00
N SER A 183 -13.37 -21.64 7.08
CA SER A 183 -13.20 -20.31 7.69
C SER A 183 -13.16 -19.16 6.68
N SER A 184 -13.23 -19.48 5.37
CA SER A 184 -13.06 -18.51 4.29
C SER A 184 -14.41 -17.96 3.80
N ASN A 185 -14.43 -16.66 3.47
CA ASN A 185 -15.56 -16.04 2.79
C ASN A 185 -15.60 -16.42 1.28
N ALA A 186 -16.64 -16.02 0.57
CA ALA A 186 -16.84 -16.38 -0.83
C ALA A 186 -15.69 -15.95 -1.76
N PHE A 187 -15.04 -14.79 -1.50
CA PHE A 187 -13.91 -14.30 -2.28
C PHE A 187 -12.62 -15.07 -1.95
N GLU A 188 -12.38 -15.36 -0.68
CA GLU A 188 -11.29 -16.21 -0.22
C GLU A 188 -11.43 -17.63 -0.78
N LEU A 189 -12.64 -18.20 -0.81
CA LEU A 189 -12.90 -19.51 -1.44
C LEU A 189 -12.58 -19.49 -2.94
N GLN A 190 -12.96 -18.45 -3.67
CA GLN A 190 -12.61 -18.31 -5.08
C GLN A 190 -11.09 -18.23 -5.28
N GLN A 191 -10.38 -17.53 -4.41
CA GLN A 191 -8.92 -17.47 -4.46
C GLN A 191 -8.27 -18.82 -4.14
N LEU A 192 -8.78 -19.55 -3.15
CA LEU A 192 -8.31 -20.92 -2.82
C LEU A 192 -8.47 -21.89 -3.98
N LEU A 193 -9.56 -21.76 -4.77
CA LEU A 193 -9.74 -22.56 -5.99
C LEU A 193 -8.65 -22.26 -7.04
N VAL A 194 -8.03 -21.11 -7.01
CA VAL A 194 -6.90 -20.75 -7.87
C VAL A 194 -5.57 -21.17 -7.25
N GLN A 195 -5.39 -21.00 -5.94
CA GLN A 195 -4.14 -21.30 -5.23
C GLN A 195 -3.83 -22.80 -5.18
N ASN A 196 -4.81 -23.63 -4.85
CA ASN A 196 -4.58 -25.04 -4.55
C ASN A 196 -4.19 -25.90 -5.76
N PRO A 197 -4.79 -25.75 -6.94
CA PRO A 197 -4.50 -26.60 -8.09
C PRO A 197 -3.44 -25.99 -9.04
N THR A 198 -2.51 -25.19 -8.55
CA THR A 198 -1.47 -24.58 -9.41
C THR A 198 -0.47 -25.62 -9.91
N ILE A 199 0.05 -25.38 -11.12
CA ILE A 199 1.05 -26.21 -11.78
C ILE A 199 2.35 -25.45 -11.83
N GLY A 200 3.36 -25.96 -11.16
CA GLY A 200 4.67 -25.33 -11.09
C GLY A 200 5.53 -25.53 -12.33
N GLY A 201 6.41 -24.56 -12.59
CA GLY A 201 7.40 -24.65 -13.66
C GLY A 201 6.79 -24.80 -15.05
N GLN A 202 5.69 -24.09 -15.35
CA GLN A 202 5.11 -24.02 -16.68
C GLN A 202 5.91 -23.07 -17.57
N ILE A 203 6.02 -23.37 -18.86
CA ILE A 203 6.50 -22.40 -19.87
C ILE A 203 5.35 -21.49 -20.24
N LEU A 204 5.34 -20.29 -19.71
CA LEU A 204 4.24 -19.33 -19.89
C LEU A 204 4.29 -18.59 -21.22
N GLY A 205 5.48 -18.53 -21.85
CA GLY A 205 5.67 -17.87 -23.11
C GLY A 205 7.07 -18.08 -23.68
N ILE A 206 7.26 -17.63 -24.88
CA ILE A 206 8.56 -17.62 -25.58
C ILE A 206 8.88 -16.18 -25.98
N GLU A 207 10.01 -15.69 -25.52
CA GLU A 207 10.53 -14.37 -25.86
C GLU A 207 11.58 -14.49 -26.97
N MET A 208 11.34 -13.79 -28.08
CA MET A 208 12.26 -13.77 -29.22
C MET A 208 13.45 -12.85 -28.91
N GLU A 209 14.67 -13.38 -28.97
CA GLU A 209 15.93 -12.62 -28.90
C GLU A 209 16.40 -12.18 -30.29
N SER A 210 16.10 -12.99 -31.29
CA SER A 210 16.39 -12.71 -32.71
C SER A 210 15.41 -13.48 -33.60
N ASN A 211 14.81 -12.79 -34.55
CA ASN A 211 13.86 -13.39 -35.51
C ASN A 211 14.51 -14.30 -36.54
N GLY A 212 15.83 -14.26 -36.66
CA GLY A 212 16.53 -14.95 -37.75
C GLY A 212 16.22 -14.34 -39.11
N ALA A 213 16.68 -15.01 -40.17
CA ALA A 213 16.42 -14.60 -41.56
C ALA A 213 16.58 -15.75 -42.55
N GLY A 214 15.94 -15.65 -43.72
CA GLY A 214 16.12 -16.57 -44.85
C GLY A 214 15.44 -17.93 -44.65
N TYR A 215 14.48 -18.05 -43.76
CA TYR A 215 13.68 -19.27 -43.63
C TYR A 215 12.82 -19.50 -44.89
N SER A 216 12.96 -20.66 -45.47
CA SER A 216 12.16 -21.12 -46.61
C SER A 216 10.84 -21.80 -46.22
N SER A 217 10.76 -22.28 -44.97
CA SER A 217 9.56 -22.86 -44.37
C SER A 217 9.57 -22.66 -42.85
N THR A 218 8.40 -22.76 -42.21
CA THR A 218 8.26 -22.60 -40.76
C THR A 218 9.10 -23.64 -40.02
N PRO A 219 10.04 -23.21 -39.15
CA PRO A 219 10.85 -24.14 -38.36
C PRO A 219 10.03 -24.85 -37.30
N THR A 220 10.42 -26.06 -36.96
CA THR A 220 9.91 -26.77 -35.78
C THR A 220 10.52 -26.16 -34.53
N VAL A 221 9.69 -25.88 -33.53
CA VAL A 221 10.11 -25.41 -32.19
C VAL A 221 10.21 -26.59 -31.23
N THR A 222 11.35 -26.73 -30.60
CA THR A 222 11.59 -27.76 -29.58
C THR A 222 11.98 -27.08 -28.28
N ILE A 223 11.29 -27.39 -27.17
CA ILE A 223 11.61 -26.94 -25.83
C ILE A 223 12.37 -28.06 -25.12
N ARG A 224 13.58 -27.78 -24.65
CA ARG A 224 14.44 -28.72 -23.91
C ARG A 224 14.74 -28.18 -22.53
N GLY A 225 14.52 -29.00 -21.52
CA GLY A 225 14.77 -28.66 -20.12
C GLY A 225 14.55 -29.89 -19.22
N ASN A 226 14.46 -29.68 -17.91
CA ASN A 226 14.19 -30.76 -16.95
C ASN A 226 12.70 -31.06 -16.76
N GLY A 227 11.80 -30.21 -17.27
CA GLY A 227 10.37 -30.44 -17.28
C GLY A 227 9.87 -31.24 -18.48
N SER A 228 8.57 -31.31 -18.66
CA SER A 228 7.91 -32.10 -19.72
C SER A 228 6.70 -31.39 -20.33
N ALA A 229 6.32 -31.85 -21.53
CA ALA A 229 5.10 -31.48 -22.25
C ALA A 229 5.01 -29.98 -22.67
N GLY A 230 6.07 -29.20 -22.61
CA GLY A 230 6.12 -27.87 -23.20
C GLY A 230 6.12 -27.97 -24.74
N ALA A 231 5.15 -27.32 -25.40
CA ALA A 231 5.02 -27.33 -26.85
C ALA A 231 4.65 -25.95 -27.39
N ALA A 232 5.32 -25.53 -28.47
CA ALA A 232 5.12 -24.22 -29.07
C ALA A 232 5.21 -24.28 -30.58
N THR A 233 4.56 -23.34 -31.27
CA THR A 233 4.53 -23.22 -32.72
C THR A 233 5.07 -21.85 -33.14
N ALA A 234 5.96 -21.85 -34.13
CA ALA A 234 6.47 -20.64 -34.74
C ALA A 234 5.54 -20.12 -35.86
N THR A 235 5.49 -18.81 -36.00
CA THR A 235 4.89 -18.15 -37.16
C THR A 235 5.97 -17.46 -38.00
N LEU A 236 6.01 -17.74 -39.29
CA LEU A 236 6.96 -17.19 -40.21
C LEU A 236 6.32 -16.05 -41.01
N SER A 237 7.02 -14.95 -41.22
CA SER A 237 6.65 -13.87 -42.12
C SER A 237 7.92 -13.24 -42.71
N GLY A 238 7.94 -13.06 -44.03
CA GLY A 238 9.10 -12.48 -44.73
C GLY A 238 10.41 -13.23 -44.55
N GLY A 239 10.37 -14.56 -44.35
CA GLY A 239 11.54 -15.38 -44.08
C GLY A 239 12.16 -15.23 -42.71
N ALA A 240 11.44 -14.65 -41.78
CA ALA A 240 11.82 -14.50 -40.35
C ALA A 240 10.75 -15.08 -39.40
N VAL A 241 11.16 -15.60 -38.26
CA VAL A 241 10.24 -16.05 -37.21
C VAL A 241 9.73 -14.82 -36.47
N VAL A 242 8.48 -14.41 -36.68
CA VAL A 242 7.91 -13.19 -36.10
C VAL A 242 7.29 -13.39 -34.74
N LYS A 243 6.86 -14.60 -34.41
CA LYS A 243 6.35 -14.99 -33.07
C LYS A 243 6.46 -16.49 -32.85
N VAL A 244 6.50 -16.86 -31.57
CA VAL A 244 6.35 -18.25 -31.13
C VAL A 244 5.28 -18.27 -30.02
N GLU A 245 4.28 -19.12 -30.19
CA GLU A 245 3.15 -19.23 -29.27
C GLU A 245 3.08 -20.65 -28.70
N MET A 246 2.74 -20.74 -27.40
CA MET A 246 2.45 -22.03 -26.77
C MET A 246 1.23 -22.67 -27.43
N ASN A 247 1.28 -23.97 -27.68
CA ASN A 247 0.29 -24.64 -28.51
C ASN A 247 -1.11 -24.77 -27.91
N ASN A 248 -1.20 -24.69 -26.57
CA ASN A 248 -2.47 -24.80 -25.86
C ASN A 248 -2.40 -23.97 -24.59
N GLU A 249 -3.48 -23.30 -24.24
CA GLU A 249 -3.59 -22.42 -23.10
C GLU A 249 -3.37 -23.11 -21.74
N SER A 250 -3.30 -24.43 -21.72
CA SER A 250 -3.12 -25.22 -20.49
C SER A 250 -2.15 -26.40 -20.70
N ALA A 251 -2.44 -27.30 -21.61
CA ALA A 251 -1.65 -28.53 -21.80
C ALA A 251 -0.28 -28.25 -22.47
N GLY A 252 -0.20 -27.28 -23.36
CA GLY A 252 1.06 -26.92 -24.06
C GLY A 252 2.06 -26.17 -23.18
N PHE A 253 1.65 -25.69 -22.01
CA PHE A 253 2.57 -25.02 -21.09
C PHE A 253 3.52 -25.98 -20.38
N GLY A 254 3.22 -27.29 -20.38
CA GLY A 254 4.02 -28.29 -19.69
C GLY A 254 4.09 -28.06 -18.19
N SER A 255 5.05 -28.69 -17.54
CA SER A 255 5.26 -28.58 -16.09
C SER A 255 6.66 -28.99 -15.66
N GLY A 256 7.05 -28.59 -14.43
CA GLY A 256 8.29 -29.05 -13.77
C GLY A 256 9.57 -28.48 -14.37
N TYR A 257 9.52 -27.42 -15.14
CA TYR A 257 10.71 -26.77 -15.64
C TYR A 257 11.32 -25.84 -14.58
N ASP A 258 12.60 -26.08 -14.26
CA ASP A 258 13.45 -25.13 -13.55
C ASP A 258 14.34 -24.37 -14.53
N TYR A 259 14.61 -24.97 -15.69
CA TYR A 259 15.34 -24.37 -16.81
C TYR A 259 14.85 -24.95 -18.14
N ALA A 260 14.87 -24.12 -19.17
CA ALA A 260 14.51 -24.53 -20.52
C ALA A 260 15.26 -23.72 -21.57
N SER A 261 15.53 -24.35 -22.71
CA SER A 261 16.03 -23.73 -23.93
C SER A 261 15.07 -23.94 -25.07
N VAL A 262 15.02 -22.99 -26.00
CA VAL A 262 14.19 -23.03 -27.19
C VAL A 262 15.06 -23.24 -28.40
N LEU A 263 14.78 -24.29 -29.16
CA LEU A 263 15.53 -24.68 -30.35
C LEU A 263 14.63 -24.59 -31.57
N PHE A 264 15.19 -24.05 -32.67
CA PHE A 264 14.55 -24.00 -33.99
C PHE A 264 15.25 -24.96 -34.94
N SER A 265 14.49 -25.83 -35.61
CA SER A 265 15.03 -26.79 -36.56
C SER A 265 14.23 -26.76 -37.90
N GLY A 266 14.90 -26.97 -39.00
CA GLY A 266 14.30 -26.89 -40.32
C GLY A 266 14.25 -25.47 -40.94
N GLY A 267 13.67 -25.35 -42.12
CA GLY A 267 13.50 -24.08 -42.82
C GLY A 267 14.78 -23.50 -43.48
N SER A 268 15.92 -24.14 -43.38
CA SER A 268 17.22 -23.77 -44.02
C SER A 268 17.53 -22.25 -43.93
N PRO A 269 17.53 -21.64 -42.71
CA PRO A 269 17.74 -20.22 -42.60
C PRO A 269 19.18 -19.79 -42.89
N SER A 270 19.36 -18.60 -43.45
CA SER A 270 20.69 -17.96 -43.58
C SER A 270 21.19 -17.47 -42.19
N LYS A 271 20.28 -17.09 -41.29
CA LYS A 271 20.55 -16.74 -39.92
C LYS A 271 19.49 -17.40 -39.00
N PRO A 272 19.88 -18.32 -38.08
CA PRO A 272 18.93 -18.95 -37.21
C PRO A 272 18.24 -17.95 -36.25
N ALA A 273 16.96 -18.20 -35.95
CA ALA A 273 16.24 -17.51 -34.88
C ALA A 273 16.77 -17.92 -33.50
N LYS A 274 16.66 -17.03 -32.53
CA LYS A 274 16.98 -17.26 -31.12
C LYS A 274 15.84 -16.80 -30.24
N ALA A 275 15.55 -17.58 -29.21
CA ALA A 275 14.52 -17.25 -28.23
C ALA A 275 14.85 -17.88 -26.88
N ARG A 276 14.27 -17.32 -25.81
CA ARG A 276 14.29 -17.91 -24.47
C ARG A 276 12.88 -18.30 -24.05
N ALA A 277 12.77 -19.30 -23.21
CA ALA A 277 11.55 -19.67 -22.55
C ALA A 277 11.30 -18.76 -21.32
N ILE A 278 10.07 -18.33 -21.13
CA ILE A 278 9.60 -17.65 -19.91
C ILE A 278 9.04 -18.75 -19.00
N ILE A 279 9.72 -19.00 -17.88
CA ILE A 279 9.33 -20.05 -16.93
C ILE A 279 8.52 -19.43 -15.81
N GLY A 280 7.37 -20.00 -15.52
CA GLY A 280 6.51 -19.60 -14.40
C GLY A 280 7.12 -19.96 -13.04
N PRO A 281 6.58 -19.42 -11.95
CA PRO A 281 7.03 -19.74 -10.59
C PRO A 281 7.00 -21.26 -10.31
N ARG A 282 7.90 -21.72 -9.43
CA ARG A 282 7.95 -23.13 -9.03
C ARG A 282 6.65 -23.66 -8.45
N ALA A 283 5.92 -22.82 -7.70
CA ALA A 283 4.60 -23.15 -7.17
C ALA A 283 3.46 -22.95 -8.17
N GLY A 284 3.73 -22.33 -9.32
CA GLY A 284 2.76 -21.98 -10.37
C GLY A 284 2.09 -20.63 -10.15
N ILE A 285 1.70 -19.98 -11.26
CA ILE A 285 0.96 -18.71 -11.23
C ILE A 285 -0.39 -18.90 -10.51
N GLY A 286 -0.66 -18.02 -9.57
CA GLY A 286 -1.86 -18.02 -8.72
C GLY A 286 -1.68 -18.72 -7.38
N PHE A 287 -0.55 -19.39 -7.12
CA PHE A 287 -0.26 -19.99 -5.82
C PHE A 287 -0.08 -18.91 -4.74
N ASP A 288 0.77 -17.93 -4.99
CA ASP A 288 0.94 -16.76 -4.13
C ASP A 288 0.85 -15.49 -4.98
N PRO A 289 -0.31 -14.83 -5.02
CA PRO A 289 -0.47 -13.61 -5.79
C PRO A 289 0.50 -12.49 -5.40
N ARG A 290 1.05 -12.50 -4.16
CA ARG A 290 2.04 -11.52 -3.70
C ARG A 290 3.36 -11.68 -4.45
N ASP A 291 3.77 -12.93 -4.74
CA ASP A 291 4.96 -13.24 -5.54
C ASP A 291 4.71 -12.96 -7.03
N ASP A 292 3.57 -13.41 -7.55
CA ASP A 292 3.21 -13.22 -8.95
C ASP A 292 3.14 -11.74 -9.35
N LEU A 293 2.66 -10.90 -8.43
CA LEU A 293 2.44 -9.46 -8.63
C LEU A 293 3.55 -8.59 -8.00
N LYS A 294 4.65 -9.21 -7.53
CA LYS A 294 5.81 -8.52 -6.98
C LYS A 294 5.46 -7.55 -5.84
N ALA A 295 4.59 -7.99 -4.93
CA ALA A 295 4.15 -7.17 -3.81
C ALA A 295 5.32 -6.85 -2.86
N SER A 296 5.65 -5.57 -2.75
CA SER A 296 6.73 -5.05 -1.89
C SER A 296 6.30 -3.84 -1.07
N SER A 297 4.99 -3.62 -0.94
CA SER A 297 4.41 -2.52 -0.18
C SER A 297 3.33 -3.01 0.76
N ILE A 298 3.22 -2.36 1.91
CA ILE A 298 2.15 -2.55 2.89
C ILE A 298 1.33 -1.28 3.01
N MET A 299 0.04 -1.42 3.15
CA MET A 299 -0.88 -0.34 3.49
C MET A 299 -1.40 -0.55 4.90
N LEU A 300 -1.28 0.50 5.72
CA LEU A 300 -1.85 0.61 7.05
C LEU A 300 -3.05 1.55 6.97
N ASN A 301 -4.15 1.17 7.60
CA ASN A 301 -5.39 1.93 7.53
C ASN A 301 -5.91 2.27 8.93
N ILE A 302 -6.36 3.51 9.09
CA ILE A 302 -7.24 3.95 10.17
C ILE A 302 -8.41 4.75 9.60
N LYS A 303 -9.53 4.69 10.30
CA LYS A 303 -10.70 5.53 10.04
C LYS A 303 -10.98 6.38 11.27
N PRO A 304 -10.44 7.60 11.36
CA PRO A 304 -10.78 8.51 12.44
C PRO A 304 -12.28 8.80 12.41
N ASP A 305 -12.95 8.47 13.50
CA ASP A 305 -14.37 8.79 13.67
C ASP A 305 -14.49 10.08 14.46
N GLY A 306 -15.06 11.11 13.84
CA GLY A 306 -15.19 12.44 14.41
C GLY A 306 -16.14 12.55 15.59
N THR A 307 -17.06 11.60 15.74
CA THR A 307 -18.17 11.74 16.70
C THR A 307 -18.02 10.87 17.96
N VAL A 308 -17.23 9.79 17.90
CA VAL A 308 -17.34 8.73 18.91
C VAL A 308 -16.42 8.90 20.10
N THR A 309 -15.28 9.61 20.00
CA THR A 309 -14.27 9.49 21.05
C THR A 309 -13.71 10.79 21.60
N ASN A 310 -14.04 11.96 21.04
CA ASN A 310 -13.39 13.22 21.41
C ASN A 310 -11.83 13.16 21.41
N THR A 311 -11.26 12.13 20.80
CA THR A 311 -9.80 11.89 20.78
C THR A 311 -9.14 12.45 19.53
N PHE A 312 -9.83 12.46 18.40
CA PHE A 312 -9.36 13.16 17.19
C PHE A 312 -9.99 14.54 17.11
N ILE A 313 -9.18 15.53 16.78
CA ILE A 313 -9.56 16.93 16.79
C ILE A 313 -10.58 17.21 15.69
N VAL A 314 -11.59 18.01 16.03
CA VAL A 314 -12.62 18.50 15.12
C VAL A 314 -12.65 20.02 15.19
N GLY A 315 -12.93 20.70 14.07
CA GLY A 315 -12.93 22.16 13.99
C GLY A 315 -11.54 22.79 13.91
N ASN A 316 -10.50 22.00 13.75
CA ASN A 316 -9.13 22.46 13.54
C ASN A 316 -8.48 21.67 12.41
N ASP A 317 -7.32 22.13 11.95
CA ASP A 317 -6.57 21.48 10.89
C ASP A 317 -5.42 20.63 11.42
N PHE A 318 -5.03 19.66 10.61
CA PHE A 318 -3.77 18.95 10.75
C PHE A 318 -2.98 19.00 9.44
N ARG A 319 -1.66 18.83 9.52
CA ARG A 319 -0.73 18.96 8.40
C ARG A 319 0.34 17.89 8.38
N GLN A 320 0.41 17.07 9.43
CA GLN A 320 1.37 15.98 9.56
C GLN A 320 0.64 14.69 9.81
N ILE A 321 1.15 13.62 9.19
CA ILE A 321 0.75 12.23 9.46
C ILE A 321 2.01 11.47 9.84
N SER A 322 1.92 10.64 10.88
CA SER A 322 3.04 9.83 11.35
C SER A 322 2.64 8.40 11.62
N LEU A 323 3.65 7.53 11.67
CA LEU A 323 3.54 6.17 12.16
C LEU A 323 4.39 6.03 13.42
N LEU A 324 3.72 5.79 14.54
CA LEU A 324 4.31 5.57 15.85
C LEU A 324 4.22 4.10 16.25
N LYS A 325 5.30 3.58 16.84
CA LYS A 325 5.32 2.24 17.43
C LYS A 325 5.48 2.33 18.92
N SER A 326 4.61 1.64 19.65
CA SER A 326 4.70 1.39 21.10
C SER A 326 4.84 2.66 21.97
N PRO A 327 3.96 3.67 21.82
CA PRO A 327 3.95 4.81 22.70
C PRO A 327 3.64 4.38 24.14
N LYS A 328 4.04 5.19 25.12
CA LYS A 328 3.88 4.90 26.55
C LYS A 328 2.89 5.85 27.21
N PHE A 329 2.35 5.43 28.33
CA PHE A 329 1.60 6.33 29.17
C PHE A 329 2.51 7.42 29.76
N SER A 330 1.97 8.63 29.94
CA SER A 330 2.66 9.72 30.65
C SER A 330 2.86 9.41 32.14
N ASP A 331 2.00 8.57 32.70
CA ASP A 331 2.12 8.07 34.05
C ASP A 331 2.93 6.78 34.08
N SER A 332 4.14 6.85 34.62
CA SER A 332 5.05 5.72 34.77
C SER A 332 4.58 4.64 35.75
N SER A 333 3.58 4.94 36.58
CA SER A 333 3.00 3.97 37.55
C SER A 333 2.07 2.96 36.86
N VAL A 334 1.67 3.19 35.60
CA VAL A 334 0.85 2.24 34.83
C VAL A 334 1.68 1.01 34.48
N ALA A 335 1.24 -0.16 34.90
CA ALA A 335 1.93 -1.43 34.70
C ALA A 335 2.21 -1.69 33.19
N GLY A 336 3.49 -1.96 32.88
CA GLY A 336 3.96 -2.19 31.50
C GLY A 336 4.26 -0.93 30.69
N GLY A 337 3.83 0.24 31.13
CA GLY A 337 4.17 1.54 30.54
C GLY A 337 3.68 1.80 29.12
N PHE A 338 3.33 0.78 28.33
CA PHE A 338 2.89 0.93 26.93
C PHE A 338 1.39 1.27 26.86
N PHE A 339 1.08 2.26 26.02
CA PHE A 339 -0.31 2.61 25.73
C PHE A 339 -0.97 1.53 24.87
N LYS A 340 -2.16 1.08 25.26
CA LYS A 340 -2.90 0.00 24.61
C LYS A 340 -4.29 0.43 24.11
N GLY A 341 -4.67 1.67 24.40
CA GLY A 341 -5.97 2.21 23.97
C GLY A 341 -6.09 2.29 22.45
N THR A 342 -7.30 2.45 21.96
CA THR A 342 -7.58 2.56 20.53
C THR A 342 -7.19 3.92 19.97
N SER A 343 -7.31 4.98 20.78
CA SER A 343 -6.96 6.35 20.39
C SER A 343 -6.73 7.21 21.62
N SER A 344 -5.98 8.30 21.47
CA SER A 344 -5.76 9.30 22.53
C SER A 344 -5.43 10.65 21.93
N LYS A 345 -5.87 11.74 22.60
CA LYS A 345 -5.22 13.04 22.46
C LYS A 345 -3.87 12.96 23.17
N VAL A 346 -2.85 13.54 22.55
CA VAL A 346 -1.47 13.53 23.10
C VAL A 346 -0.96 14.93 23.40
N MET A 347 -1.85 15.92 23.34
CA MET A 347 -1.58 17.29 23.71
C MET A 347 -1.73 17.51 25.22
N ARG A 348 -1.01 18.48 25.71
CA ARG A 348 -1.26 19.03 27.05
C ARG A 348 -2.62 19.71 27.10
N SER A 349 -3.15 19.88 28.29
CA SER A 349 -4.37 20.64 28.48
C SER A 349 -4.30 21.50 29.74
N MET A 350 -5.14 22.52 29.76
CA MET A 350 -5.42 23.34 30.94
C MET A 350 -6.92 23.30 31.18
N LYS A 351 -7.33 23.63 32.43
CA LYS A 351 -8.73 23.63 32.78
C LYS A 351 -9.19 25.04 33.14
N ALA A 352 -10.16 25.54 32.40
CA ALA A 352 -10.84 26.79 32.73
C ALA A 352 -11.77 26.62 33.94
N GLN A 353 -12.05 27.70 34.64
CA GLN A 353 -12.94 27.68 35.82
C GLN A 353 -14.37 27.25 35.45
N THR A 354 -14.82 27.57 34.25
CA THR A 354 -16.13 27.18 33.73
C THR A 354 -16.09 26.81 32.25
N THR A 355 -17.01 25.98 31.81
CA THR A 355 -17.22 25.65 30.40
C THR A 355 -17.52 26.91 29.56
N THR A 356 -18.33 27.83 30.10
CA THR A 356 -18.67 29.10 29.43
C THR A 356 -17.42 29.95 29.19
N ALA A 357 -16.50 30.02 30.18
CA ALA A 357 -15.25 30.75 30.02
C ALA A 357 -14.37 30.12 28.95
N ALA A 358 -14.17 28.78 28.99
CA ALA A 358 -13.42 28.08 27.95
C ALA A 358 -13.96 28.33 26.54
N ALA A 359 -15.28 28.29 26.39
CA ALA A 359 -15.97 28.48 25.10
C ALA A 359 -15.82 29.89 24.51
N THR A 360 -15.33 30.88 25.24
CA THR A 360 -15.05 32.24 24.71
C THR A 360 -13.73 32.28 23.92
N LEU A 361 -12.83 31.33 24.15
CA LEU A 361 -11.55 31.27 23.44
C LEU A 361 -11.72 30.69 22.04
N THR A 362 -10.81 31.06 21.15
CA THR A 362 -10.88 30.67 19.72
C THR A 362 -9.85 29.60 19.42
N ILE A 363 -10.31 28.44 18.93
CA ILE A 363 -9.43 27.36 18.45
C ILE A 363 -8.54 27.87 17.29
N GLY A 364 -7.28 27.44 17.30
CA GLY A 364 -6.26 27.83 16.33
C GLY A 364 -5.52 29.12 16.65
N ARG A 365 -5.91 29.84 17.73
CA ARG A 365 -5.20 31.05 18.15
C ARG A 365 -4.08 30.77 19.14
N GLU A 366 -3.09 31.69 19.12
CA GLU A 366 -2.07 31.75 20.16
C GLU A 366 -2.72 32.28 21.46
N ILE A 367 -2.43 31.59 22.57
CA ILE A 367 -2.75 32.05 23.92
C ILE A 367 -1.48 32.47 24.64
N THR A 368 -1.60 33.51 25.46
CA THR A 368 -0.51 34.01 26.32
C THR A 368 -0.98 34.18 27.74
N ASP A 369 -0.06 34.07 28.71
CA ASP A 369 -0.29 34.46 30.07
C ASP A 369 0.27 35.88 30.36
N GLY A 370 0.13 36.32 31.62
CA GLY A 370 0.65 37.61 32.08
C GLY A 370 2.09 37.58 32.56
N SER A 371 2.82 36.46 32.42
CA SER A 371 4.19 36.29 32.94
C SER A 371 5.25 37.11 32.14
N THR A 372 6.45 37.20 32.71
CA THR A 372 7.60 37.81 32.01
C THR A 372 8.81 36.87 32.13
N PRO A 373 9.28 36.26 31.05
CA PRO A 373 8.73 36.28 29.69
C PRO A 373 7.35 35.60 29.62
N LYS A 374 6.51 36.00 28.67
CA LYS A 374 5.20 35.42 28.45
C LYS A 374 5.32 33.96 28.04
N ILE A 375 4.49 33.12 28.63
CA ILE A 375 4.28 31.74 28.18
C ILE A 375 3.23 31.76 27.09
N LYS A 376 3.49 31.05 26.00
CA LYS A 376 2.65 30.99 24.83
C LYS A 376 2.33 29.55 24.44
N ALA A 377 1.18 29.34 23.80
CA ALA A 377 0.77 28.06 23.23
C ALA A 377 -0.29 28.31 22.13
N TYR A 378 -0.59 27.31 21.33
CA TYR A 378 -1.68 27.35 20.35
C TYR A 378 -2.83 26.47 20.82
N ILE A 379 -4.05 26.97 20.77
CA ILE A 379 -5.27 26.22 21.11
C ILE A 379 -5.58 25.26 19.98
N ASP A 380 -5.62 23.97 20.25
CA ASP A 380 -5.98 22.94 19.29
C ASP A 380 -7.43 22.49 19.41
N ASP A 381 -7.95 22.41 20.64
CA ASP A 381 -9.31 21.95 20.88
C ASP A 381 -9.83 22.45 22.22
N ILE A 382 -11.15 22.56 22.33
CA ILE A 382 -11.84 22.93 23.58
C ILE A 382 -12.99 21.96 23.78
N ILE A 383 -12.94 21.23 24.88
CA ILE A 383 -13.99 20.29 25.29
C ILE A 383 -14.39 20.61 26.72
N ASP A 384 -15.64 21.02 26.91
CA ASP A 384 -16.15 21.50 28.19
C ASP A 384 -15.27 22.62 28.74
N SER A 385 -14.70 22.43 29.93
CA SER A 385 -13.74 23.35 30.54
C SER A 385 -12.28 23.05 30.24
N SER A 386 -11.99 22.01 29.43
CA SER A 386 -10.63 21.61 29.06
C SER A 386 -10.20 22.26 27.76
N ILE A 387 -9.08 22.95 27.78
CA ILE A 387 -8.45 23.62 26.64
C ILE A 387 -7.20 22.84 26.30
N PHE A 388 -7.19 22.18 25.15
CA PHE A 388 -6.05 21.41 24.64
C PHE A 388 -5.15 22.31 23.83
N TYR A 389 -3.85 22.21 24.03
CA TYR A 389 -2.88 23.09 23.39
C TYR A 389 -1.57 22.37 23.07
N HIS A 390 -0.83 22.90 22.12
CA HIS A 390 0.55 22.53 21.86
C HIS A 390 1.48 23.73 21.98
N GLN A 391 2.76 23.43 22.18
CA GLN A 391 3.88 24.38 22.14
C GLN A 391 4.94 23.84 21.20
N ASN A 392 5.57 24.73 20.47
CA ASN A 392 6.63 24.41 19.51
C ASN A 392 7.72 25.51 19.54
N ASP A 393 8.68 25.43 18.63
CA ASP A 393 9.79 26.39 18.57
C ASP A 393 9.32 27.84 18.38
N SER A 394 8.19 28.06 17.69
CA SER A 394 7.69 29.43 17.46
C SER A 394 6.96 30.02 18.67
N SER A 395 6.24 29.20 19.41
CA SER A 395 5.61 29.64 20.67
C SER A 395 6.60 29.70 21.84
N GLY A 396 7.71 28.93 21.76
CA GLY A 396 8.54 28.59 22.89
C GLY A 396 7.85 27.61 23.82
N PHE A 397 8.54 27.22 24.88
CA PHE A 397 8.08 26.24 25.85
C PHE A 397 7.93 26.85 27.24
N GLY A 398 6.87 26.49 27.96
CA GLY A 398 6.64 26.94 29.32
C GLY A 398 5.47 26.20 29.96
N VAL A 399 5.31 26.38 31.25
CA VAL A 399 4.23 25.76 32.03
C VAL A 399 3.33 26.87 32.57
N PHE A 400 2.05 26.87 32.16
CA PHE A 400 1.07 27.81 32.71
C PHE A 400 0.82 27.50 34.16
N ALA A 401 0.87 28.55 35.00
CA ALA A 401 0.60 28.40 36.44
C ALA A 401 -0.90 28.14 36.68
N ASN A 402 -1.20 27.42 37.74
CA ASN A 402 -2.59 27.31 38.23
C ASN A 402 -3.10 28.71 38.62
N SER A 403 -4.38 28.93 38.39
CA SER A 403 -5.06 30.23 38.62
C SER A 403 -4.49 31.40 37.80
N ALA A 404 -3.72 31.12 36.73
CA ALA A 404 -3.25 32.17 35.84
C ALA A 404 -4.39 32.75 34.99
N SER A 405 -4.23 34.01 34.59
CA SER A 405 -5.05 34.63 33.56
C SER A 405 -4.37 34.37 32.20
N ILE A 406 -5.13 33.80 31.26
CA ILE A 406 -4.69 33.57 29.88
C ILE A 406 -5.55 34.36 28.89
N SER A 407 -4.98 34.74 27.76
CA SER A 407 -5.67 35.51 26.72
C SER A 407 -5.34 35.01 25.32
N ASP A 408 -6.35 34.90 24.44
CA ASP A 408 -6.20 34.63 23.01
C ASP A 408 -6.06 35.91 22.16
N GLY A 409 -5.86 37.05 22.83
CA GLY A 409 -5.80 38.37 22.18
C GLY A 409 -7.15 39.03 21.96
N ILE A 410 -8.25 38.32 22.16
CA ILE A 410 -9.62 38.85 22.10
C ILE A 410 -10.26 38.73 23.49
N ASN A 411 -10.23 37.56 24.07
CA ASN A 411 -10.82 37.23 25.34
C ASN A 411 -9.76 36.88 26.36
N SER A 412 -10.07 37.08 27.64
CA SER A 412 -9.20 36.66 28.74
C SER A 412 -10.02 35.87 29.75
N ILE A 413 -9.46 34.78 30.21
CA ILE A 413 -10.10 33.92 31.22
C ILE A 413 -9.10 33.52 32.31
N THR A 414 -9.61 33.09 33.43
CA THR A 414 -8.82 32.49 34.51
C THR A 414 -8.92 30.97 34.41
N ILE A 415 -7.79 30.28 34.55
CA ILE A 415 -7.72 28.82 34.54
C ILE A 415 -7.57 28.28 35.99
N ASP A 416 -8.15 27.10 36.25
CA ASP A 416 -7.94 26.40 37.53
C ASP A 416 -6.61 25.66 37.54
N SER A 417 -6.31 24.93 36.45
CA SER A 417 -5.09 24.14 36.27
C SER A 417 -4.41 24.49 34.98
N GLY A 418 -3.13 24.83 35.03
CA GLY A 418 -2.37 25.33 33.92
C GLY A 418 -1.67 24.26 33.08
N ASP A 419 -1.41 23.08 33.66
CA ASP A 419 -0.64 22.03 32.99
C ASP A 419 -1.11 20.64 33.38
N ILE A 420 -1.94 20.08 32.56
CA ILE A 420 -2.41 18.69 32.67
C ILE A 420 -1.72 17.88 31.58
N LYS A 421 -0.91 16.91 31.99
CA LYS A 421 -0.25 16.01 31.05
C LYS A 421 -1.26 15.14 30.29
N PRO A 422 -1.01 14.84 28.99
CA PRO A 422 -1.83 13.89 28.25
C PRO A 422 -1.68 12.48 28.82
N GLN A 423 -2.64 11.61 28.50
CA GLN A 423 -2.57 10.20 28.90
C GLN A 423 -1.37 9.47 28.29
N VAL A 424 -1.01 9.83 27.07
CA VAL A 424 0.12 9.27 26.32
C VAL A 424 1.22 10.31 26.24
N ASP A 425 2.44 9.91 26.57
CA ASP A 425 3.62 10.74 26.42
C ASP A 425 3.98 10.92 24.93
N PRO A 426 3.88 12.14 24.35
CA PRO A 426 4.17 12.39 22.96
C PRO A 426 5.65 12.14 22.58
N TYR A 427 6.55 12.14 23.56
CA TYR A 427 7.97 11.91 23.37
C TYR A 427 8.37 10.43 23.51
N SER A 428 7.41 9.54 23.78
CA SER A 428 7.63 8.11 23.92
C SER A 428 7.40 7.35 22.62
N GLY A 429 7.82 6.07 22.62
CA GLY A 429 7.70 5.18 21.46
C GLY A 429 8.69 5.51 20.34
N GLU A 430 8.65 4.73 19.27
CA GLU A 430 9.47 4.91 18.09
C GLU A 430 8.67 5.60 17.00
N LEU A 431 9.18 6.70 16.46
CA LEU A 431 8.62 7.38 15.28
C LEU A 431 9.23 6.74 14.02
N LEU A 432 8.42 5.99 13.26
CA LEU A 432 8.87 5.25 12.08
C LEU A 432 8.73 6.05 10.78
N TYR A 433 7.78 6.97 10.74
CA TYR A 433 7.46 7.75 9.54
C TYR A 433 6.80 9.07 9.91
N VAL A 434 7.17 10.13 9.19
CA VAL A 434 6.49 11.43 9.24
C VAL A 434 6.32 11.93 7.81
N GLU A 435 5.14 12.44 7.52
CA GLU A 435 4.82 13.10 6.26
C GLU A 435 4.19 14.46 6.53
N ASN A 436 4.72 15.50 5.88
CA ASN A 436 4.10 16.81 5.86
C ASN A 436 3.12 16.90 4.67
N ARG A 437 1.94 17.42 4.91
CA ARG A 437 0.87 17.51 3.94
C ARG A 437 0.30 18.92 3.82
N ALA A 438 -0.43 19.15 2.74
CA ALA A 438 -1.31 20.31 2.66
C ALA A 438 -2.32 20.27 3.82
N ARG A 439 -2.73 21.44 4.26
CA ARG A 439 -3.70 21.61 5.34
C ARG A 439 -4.97 20.79 5.11
N ILE A 440 -5.35 19.97 6.09
CA ILE A 440 -6.60 19.21 6.11
C ILE A 440 -7.42 19.73 7.30
N LEU A 441 -8.51 20.44 7.02
CA LEU A 441 -9.46 20.88 8.03
C LEU A 441 -10.44 19.72 8.30
N ARG A 442 -10.64 19.38 9.56
CA ARG A 442 -11.64 18.37 9.97
C ARG A 442 -12.92 19.03 10.45
N ASP A 443 -14.04 18.59 9.88
CA ASP A 443 -15.39 18.93 10.33
C ASP A 443 -15.98 17.79 11.18
N ALA A 444 -16.91 18.08 12.07
CA ALA A 444 -17.57 17.11 12.95
C ALA A 444 -18.31 16.00 12.19
N ALA A 445 -18.82 16.31 11.00
CA ALA A 445 -19.54 15.35 10.14
C ALA A 445 -18.61 14.59 9.17
N GLN A 446 -17.34 14.93 9.12
CA GLN A 446 -16.38 14.39 8.17
C GLN A 446 -15.85 13.03 8.66
N GLN A 447 -15.84 12.07 7.75
CA GLN A 447 -15.16 10.79 7.95
C GLN A 447 -13.93 10.76 7.05
N GLU A 448 -12.78 10.51 7.65
CA GLU A 448 -11.54 10.31 6.90
C GLU A 448 -11.16 8.84 6.86
N ASP A 449 -10.43 8.51 5.82
CA ASP A 449 -9.79 7.21 5.63
C ASP A 449 -8.30 7.47 5.38
N ILE A 450 -7.49 7.33 6.43
CA ILE A 450 -6.05 7.57 6.37
C ILE A 450 -5.35 6.26 6.04
N LYS A 451 -4.72 6.22 4.88
CA LYS A 451 -3.95 5.09 4.37
C LYS A 451 -2.48 5.47 4.27
N VAL A 452 -1.66 4.87 5.12
CA VAL A 452 -0.19 5.01 5.07
C VAL A 452 0.39 3.83 4.32
N ILE A 453 1.19 4.12 3.29
CA ILE A 453 1.81 3.09 2.46
C ILE A 453 3.31 3.11 2.70
N VAL A 454 3.84 1.95 3.10
CA VAL A 454 5.27 1.72 3.29
C VAL A 454 5.75 0.78 2.21
N THR A 455 6.73 1.22 1.42
CA THR A 455 7.37 0.45 0.34
C THR A 455 8.81 0.12 0.72
N VAL A 456 9.24 -1.13 0.48
CA VAL A 456 10.58 -1.65 0.82
C VAL A 456 11.41 -1.91 -0.45
#